data_98c659616af91a81f6228535c5c13698
#
_entry.id   98c659616af91a81f6228535c5c13698
#
_cell.length_a   1.000
_cell.length_b   1.000
_cell.length_c   1.000
_cell.angle_alpha   90.00
_cell.angle_beta   90.00
_cell.angle_gamma   90.00
#
_symmetry.space_group_name_H-M   'P 1'
#
loop_
_entity.id
_entity.type
_entity.pdbx_description
1 polymer ?
#
loop_
_entity_poly.entity_id
_entity_poly.type
_entity_poly.pdbx_seq_one_letter_code
_entity_poly.pdbx_strand_id
1 'polypeptide(L)'
;PKDHVQIGEDLNLFSFELATKISSSGFITFTGAGAKLQRALIQFLLDLQTKEHGYTEVAPPCIINRDAMFGTGQLPKFEFDMYGLEDNAFFLAPTAEVPVTNLYREEILKQDLLPIKLTAHTPCFRREAGSAGRESRGMIRMHQFDKVELVNIAPVSYTHLRAHETRI
;
A
#
# COMPACT_ATOMS: atom_id res chain seq x y z
N PRO A 1 -2.33 -29.46 -6.11
CA PRO A 1 -2.80 -28.20 -6.68
C PRO A 1 -1.59 -27.36 -7.10
N LYS A 2 -1.68 -26.64 -8.25
CA LYS A 2 -0.65 -25.70 -8.68
C LYS A 2 -0.62 -24.50 -7.75
N ASP A 3 0.55 -23.99 -7.44
CA ASP A 3 0.72 -22.76 -6.69
C ASP A 3 0.50 -21.52 -7.60
N HIS A 4 0.46 -20.32 -7.00
CA HIS A 4 0.18 -19.08 -7.73
C HIS A 4 1.25 -18.75 -8.78
N VAL A 5 2.51 -19.18 -8.57
CA VAL A 5 3.60 -18.95 -9.53
C VAL A 5 3.36 -19.81 -10.76
N GLN A 6 3.11 -21.13 -10.56
CA GLN A 6 2.83 -22.06 -11.66
C GLN A 6 1.60 -21.65 -12.48
N ILE A 7 0.53 -21.19 -11.80
CA ILE A 7 -0.67 -20.70 -12.50
C ILE A 7 -0.36 -19.44 -13.32
N GLY A 8 0.37 -18.51 -12.76
CA GLY A 8 0.69 -17.26 -13.44
C GLY A 8 1.64 -17.45 -14.63
N GLU A 9 2.61 -18.35 -14.50
CA GLU A 9 3.52 -18.72 -15.59
C GLU A 9 2.78 -19.47 -16.72
N ASP A 10 1.97 -20.47 -16.40
CA ASP A 10 1.18 -21.22 -17.37
C ASP A 10 0.22 -20.32 -18.19
N LEU A 11 -0.30 -19.27 -17.55
CA LEU A 11 -1.20 -18.30 -18.17
C LEU A 11 -0.48 -17.06 -18.74
N ASN A 12 0.85 -17.00 -18.63
CA ASN A 12 1.68 -15.86 -19.06
C ASN A 12 1.20 -14.52 -18.48
N LEU A 13 0.86 -14.49 -17.16
CA LEU A 13 0.35 -13.30 -16.51
C LEU A 13 1.46 -12.36 -16.04
N PHE A 14 2.64 -12.89 -15.74
CA PHE A 14 3.78 -12.13 -15.23
C PHE A 14 5.12 -12.82 -15.51
N SER A 15 6.21 -12.06 -15.29
CA SER A 15 7.58 -12.56 -15.38
C SER A 15 8.46 -11.95 -14.31
N PHE A 16 9.12 -12.78 -13.53
CA PHE A 16 10.19 -12.39 -12.60
C PHE A 16 11.50 -12.10 -13.35
N GLU A 17 11.79 -12.85 -14.42
CA GLU A 17 12.99 -12.65 -15.23
C GLU A 17 13.02 -11.25 -15.85
N LEU A 18 11.91 -10.80 -16.46
CA LEU A 18 11.82 -9.45 -17.02
C LEU A 18 11.99 -8.37 -15.94
N ALA A 19 11.42 -8.57 -14.76
CA ALA A 19 11.60 -7.64 -13.66
C ALA A 19 13.05 -7.56 -13.18
N THR A 20 13.74 -8.70 -13.12
CA THR A 20 15.15 -8.76 -12.71
C THR A 20 16.06 -8.00 -13.67
N LYS A 21 15.75 -7.97 -14.97
CA LYS A 21 16.50 -7.16 -15.97
C LYS A 21 16.40 -5.65 -15.72
N ILE A 22 15.29 -5.20 -15.10
CA ILE A 22 15.00 -3.78 -14.88
C ILE A 22 15.45 -3.33 -13.47
N SER A 23 15.24 -4.19 -12.48
CA SER A 23 15.47 -3.87 -11.07
C SER A 23 16.37 -4.92 -10.38
N SER A 24 15.76 -5.92 -9.75
CA SER A 24 16.46 -7.02 -9.07
C SER A 24 15.47 -8.16 -8.78
N SER A 25 15.90 -9.18 -8.01
CA SER A 25 14.98 -10.15 -7.42
C SER A 25 13.98 -9.47 -6.47
N GLY A 26 12.80 -10.07 -6.28
CA GLY A 26 11.74 -9.51 -5.42
C GLY A 26 10.88 -8.44 -6.10
N PHE A 27 11.03 -8.26 -7.42
CA PHE A 27 10.13 -7.49 -8.28
C PHE A 27 9.39 -8.40 -9.26
N ILE A 28 8.29 -7.90 -9.82
CA ILE A 28 7.48 -8.61 -10.81
C ILE A 28 7.11 -7.67 -11.96
N THR A 29 7.06 -8.22 -13.18
CA THR A 29 6.50 -7.52 -14.33
C THR A 29 5.24 -8.26 -14.77
N PHE A 30 4.09 -7.62 -14.61
CA PHE A 30 2.83 -8.13 -15.17
C PHE A 30 2.79 -7.90 -16.67
N THR A 31 2.30 -8.90 -17.41
CA THR A 31 2.25 -8.87 -18.88
C THR A 31 0.83 -9.19 -19.38
N GLY A 32 0.46 -8.65 -20.52
CA GLY A 32 -0.76 -9.01 -21.23
C GLY A 32 -2.03 -9.02 -20.35
N ALA A 33 -2.60 -10.20 -20.16
CA ALA A 33 -3.79 -10.41 -19.34
C ALA A 33 -3.52 -10.13 -17.84
N GLY A 34 -2.31 -10.39 -17.34
CA GLY A 34 -1.93 -10.10 -15.96
C GLY A 34 -1.96 -8.61 -15.64
N ALA A 35 -1.40 -7.76 -16.52
CA ALA A 35 -1.46 -6.31 -16.36
C ALA A 35 -2.90 -5.75 -16.44
N LYS A 36 -3.74 -6.36 -17.29
CA LYS A 36 -5.16 -6.02 -17.35
C LYS A 36 -5.90 -6.40 -16.07
N LEU A 37 -5.61 -7.60 -15.52
CA LEU A 37 -6.21 -8.07 -14.28
C LEU A 37 -5.82 -7.19 -13.09
N GLN A 38 -4.55 -6.85 -12.96
CA GLN A 38 -4.06 -5.92 -11.90
C GLN A 38 -4.84 -4.61 -11.95
N ARG A 39 -4.92 -3.97 -13.13
CA ARG A 39 -5.67 -2.71 -13.29
C ARG A 39 -7.16 -2.86 -13.00
N ALA A 40 -7.78 -3.97 -13.43
CA ALA A 40 -9.19 -4.25 -13.17
C ALA A 40 -9.47 -4.43 -11.68
N LEU A 41 -8.59 -5.11 -10.94
CA LEU A 41 -8.71 -5.27 -9.49
C LEU A 41 -8.56 -3.94 -8.75
N ILE A 42 -7.59 -3.10 -9.14
CA ILE A 42 -7.43 -1.75 -8.56
C ILE A 42 -8.70 -0.94 -8.77
N GLN A 43 -9.20 -0.90 -10.01
CA GLN A 43 -10.43 -0.16 -10.35
C GLN A 43 -11.64 -0.69 -9.57
N PHE A 44 -11.82 -2.00 -9.51
CA PHE A 44 -12.91 -2.65 -8.78
C PHE A 44 -12.87 -2.29 -7.29
N LEU A 45 -11.70 -2.36 -6.67
CA LEU A 45 -11.54 -2.06 -5.24
C LEU A 45 -11.82 -0.58 -4.94
N LEU A 46 -11.33 0.35 -5.77
CA LEU A 46 -11.64 1.78 -5.62
C LEU A 46 -13.12 2.07 -5.82
N ASP A 47 -13.73 1.51 -6.86
CA ASP A 47 -15.16 1.69 -7.14
C ASP A 47 -16.03 1.14 -6.01
N LEU A 48 -15.68 -0.01 -5.44
CA LEU A 48 -16.38 -0.59 -4.30
C LEU A 48 -16.36 0.35 -3.09
N GLN A 49 -15.18 0.90 -2.76
CA GLN A 49 -15.06 1.79 -1.60
C GLN A 49 -15.78 3.12 -1.81
N THR A 50 -15.67 3.69 -3.00
CA THR A 50 -16.27 5.01 -3.28
C THR A 50 -17.78 4.95 -3.50
N LYS A 51 -18.28 3.92 -4.17
CA LYS A 51 -19.71 3.80 -4.54
C LYS A 51 -20.55 3.15 -3.44
N GLU A 52 -20.03 2.12 -2.77
CA GLU A 52 -20.80 1.31 -1.82
C GLU A 52 -20.50 1.68 -0.35
N HIS A 53 -19.24 2.02 -0.02
CA HIS A 53 -18.83 2.22 1.36
C HIS A 53 -18.67 3.69 1.77
N GLY A 54 -18.90 4.63 0.84
CA GLY A 54 -18.90 6.07 1.11
C GLY A 54 -17.52 6.65 1.43
N TYR A 55 -16.46 6.09 0.86
CA TYR A 55 -15.11 6.67 0.93
C TYR A 55 -14.93 7.73 -0.15
N THR A 56 -14.17 8.77 0.18
CA THR A 56 -13.66 9.73 -0.80
C THR A 56 -12.31 9.26 -1.31
N GLU A 57 -12.17 9.13 -2.62
CA GLU A 57 -10.88 8.78 -3.24
C GLU A 57 -9.94 9.97 -3.22
N VAL A 58 -8.68 9.72 -2.86
CA VAL A 58 -7.59 10.69 -2.94
C VAL A 58 -6.39 10.05 -3.67
N ALA A 59 -5.65 10.85 -4.42
CA ALA A 59 -4.45 10.44 -5.15
C ALA A 59 -3.23 11.19 -4.60
N PRO A 60 -2.60 10.70 -3.51
CA PRO A 60 -1.49 11.38 -2.87
C PRO A 60 -0.18 11.16 -3.63
N PRO A 61 0.83 12.03 -3.44
CA PRO A 61 2.20 11.78 -3.87
C PRO A 61 2.76 10.50 -3.26
N CYS A 62 3.61 9.78 -4.01
CA CYS A 62 4.32 8.59 -3.52
C CYS A 62 5.74 8.88 -3.04
N ILE A 63 6.26 10.10 -3.26
CA ILE A 63 7.50 10.60 -2.68
C ILE A 63 7.11 11.39 -1.44
N ILE A 64 7.54 10.95 -0.26
CA ILE A 64 7.04 11.40 1.04
C ILE A 64 8.19 11.99 1.82
N ASN A 65 8.00 13.17 2.43
CA ASN A 65 8.99 13.80 3.27
C ASN A 65 9.17 13.05 4.60
N ARG A 66 10.30 13.30 5.24
CA ARG A 66 10.69 12.64 6.49
C ARG A 66 9.69 12.88 7.64
N ASP A 67 9.13 14.06 7.74
CA ASP A 67 8.18 14.43 8.80
C ASP A 67 6.87 13.62 8.70
N ALA A 68 6.37 13.39 7.49
CA ALA A 68 5.19 12.56 7.28
C ALA A 68 5.46 11.08 7.66
N MET A 69 6.67 10.58 7.41
CA MET A 69 7.10 9.24 7.83
C MET A 69 7.16 9.10 9.35
N PHE A 70 7.57 10.17 10.07
CA PHE A 70 7.48 10.23 11.54
C PHE A 70 6.04 10.30 12.03
N GLY A 71 5.19 11.09 11.38
CA GLY A 71 3.80 11.31 11.75
C GLY A 71 2.95 10.04 11.84
N THR A 72 3.30 9.00 11.07
CA THR A 72 2.64 7.68 11.08
C THR A 72 3.50 6.58 11.73
N GLY A 73 4.62 6.93 12.38
CA GLY A 73 5.45 5.99 13.14
C GLY A 73 6.30 5.03 12.29
N GLN A 74 6.47 5.29 11.00
CA GLN A 74 7.38 4.53 10.14
C GLN A 74 8.83 4.78 10.55
N LEU A 75 9.16 6.02 10.86
CA LEU A 75 10.46 6.41 11.38
C LEU A 75 10.42 6.62 12.90
N PRO A 76 11.53 6.41 13.60
CA PRO A 76 12.82 5.88 13.09
C PRO A 76 12.85 4.35 12.96
N LYS A 77 11.85 3.65 13.50
CA LYS A 77 11.87 2.20 13.75
C LYS A 77 12.12 1.36 12.51
N PHE A 78 11.52 1.74 11.38
CA PHE A 78 11.55 0.97 10.12
C PHE A 78 12.40 1.62 9.02
N GLU A 79 13.28 2.58 9.35
CA GLU A 79 14.08 3.31 8.36
C GLU A 79 14.90 2.37 7.46
N PHE A 80 15.46 1.30 8.01
CA PHE A 80 16.23 0.31 7.26
C PHE A 80 15.40 -0.47 6.21
N ASP A 81 14.09 -0.50 6.37
CA ASP A 81 13.14 -1.20 5.49
C ASP A 81 12.51 -0.28 4.44
N MET A 82 12.84 1.01 4.46
CA MET A 82 12.32 2.03 3.55
C MET A 82 13.28 2.29 2.39
N TYR A 83 12.73 2.68 1.24
CA TYR A 83 13.49 3.23 0.12
C TYR A 83 13.67 4.73 0.32
N GLY A 84 14.83 5.13 0.82
CA GLY A 84 15.21 6.54 0.99
C GLY A 84 15.72 7.16 -0.31
N LEU A 85 15.45 8.46 -0.47
CA LEU A 85 15.91 9.33 -1.56
C LEU A 85 16.60 10.56 -0.97
N GLU A 86 17.57 11.12 -1.70
CA GLU A 86 18.25 12.36 -1.30
C GLU A 86 18.73 12.33 0.16
N ASP A 87 19.61 11.37 0.45
CA ASP A 87 20.15 11.18 1.81
C ASP A 87 19.07 11.02 2.90
N ASN A 88 17.97 10.35 2.54
CA ASN A 88 16.81 10.11 3.41
C ASN A 88 16.05 11.39 3.80
N ALA A 89 16.11 12.45 3.01
CA ALA A 89 15.19 13.59 3.12
C ALA A 89 13.78 13.23 2.66
N PHE A 90 13.68 12.31 1.68
CA PHE A 90 12.44 11.75 1.15
C PHE A 90 12.48 10.23 1.12
N PHE A 91 11.30 9.63 1.01
CA PHE A 91 11.10 8.18 0.95
C PHE A 91 10.05 7.83 -0.09
N LEU A 92 10.19 6.67 -0.73
CA LEU A 92 9.09 6.08 -1.48
C LEU A 92 8.03 5.54 -0.50
N ALA A 93 6.76 5.76 -0.80
CA ALA A 93 5.65 5.37 0.05
C ALA A 93 5.64 3.85 0.34
N PRO A 94 5.74 3.41 1.61
CA PRO A 94 5.60 2.00 1.96
C PRO A 94 4.13 1.56 2.00
N THR A 95 3.23 2.51 2.07
CA THR A 95 1.77 2.39 2.14
C THR A 95 1.13 3.75 1.92
N ALA A 96 -0.04 3.80 1.32
CA ALA A 96 -0.82 5.03 1.19
C ALA A 96 -1.30 5.59 2.54
N GLU A 97 -1.32 4.78 3.60
CA GLU A 97 -1.61 5.24 4.97
C GLU A 97 -0.76 6.47 5.34
N VAL A 98 0.53 6.45 5.01
CA VAL A 98 1.45 7.55 5.37
C VAL A 98 1.01 8.88 4.76
N PRO A 99 0.92 9.04 3.43
CA PRO A 99 0.51 10.33 2.87
C PRO A 99 -0.94 10.69 3.19
N VAL A 100 -1.87 9.73 3.19
CA VAL A 100 -3.30 10.01 3.39
C VAL A 100 -3.59 10.46 4.82
N THR A 101 -3.00 9.82 5.83
CA THR A 101 -3.16 10.24 7.24
C THR A 101 -2.56 11.62 7.47
N ASN A 102 -1.42 11.92 6.85
CA ASN A 102 -0.74 13.22 6.99
C ASN A 102 -1.45 14.38 6.26
N LEU A 103 -2.49 14.14 5.47
CA LEU A 103 -3.31 15.22 4.90
C LEU A 103 -3.92 16.12 6.00
N TYR A 104 -4.14 15.56 7.18
CA TYR A 104 -4.73 16.27 8.33
C TYR A 104 -3.74 16.44 9.49
N ARG A 105 -2.43 16.29 9.23
CA ARG A 105 -1.41 16.51 10.25
C ARG A 105 -1.43 17.97 10.73
N GLU A 106 -1.32 18.15 12.05
CA GLU A 106 -1.31 19.48 12.70
C GLU A 106 -2.60 20.28 12.52
N GLU A 107 -3.73 19.63 12.18
CA GLU A 107 -5.03 20.25 12.06
C GLU A 107 -5.94 19.92 13.25
N ILE A 108 -6.73 20.90 13.67
CA ILE A 108 -7.84 20.70 14.62
C ILE A 108 -9.12 20.53 13.83
N LEU A 109 -9.59 19.29 13.76
CA LEU A 109 -10.78 18.94 12.99
C LEU A 109 -12.06 19.20 13.81
N LYS A 110 -13.06 19.78 13.17
CA LYS A 110 -14.38 19.93 13.76
C LYS A 110 -15.08 18.58 13.87
N GLN A 111 -15.82 18.39 14.97
CA GLN A 111 -16.49 17.11 15.24
C GLN A 111 -17.56 16.77 14.20
N ASP A 112 -18.20 17.74 13.60
CA ASP A 112 -19.23 17.57 12.57
C ASP A 112 -18.68 17.09 11.22
N LEU A 113 -17.35 17.16 11.01
CA LEU A 113 -16.69 16.61 9.84
C LEU A 113 -16.35 15.11 9.97
N LEU A 114 -16.47 14.56 11.18
CA LEU A 114 -16.07 13.19 11.46
C LEU A 114 -17.27 12.20 11.37
N PRO A 115 -17.05 10.97 10.90
CA PRO A 115 -15.78 10.41 10.45
C PRO A 115 -15.42 10.84 9.02
N ILE A 116 -14.15 11.14 8.78
CA ILE A 116 -13.59 11.33 7.44
C ILE A 116 -13.11 9.98 6.92
N LYS A 117 -13.63 9.53 5.79
CA LYS A 117 -13.30 8.25 5.17
C LYS A 117 -12.59 8.49 3.86
N LEU A 118 -11.34 8.07 3.75
CA LEU A 118 -10.50 8.23 2.57
C LEU A 118 -10.03 6.88 2.03
N THR A 119 -10.00 6.74 0.71
CA THR A 119 -9.37 5.60 0.03
C THR A 119 -8.35 6.10 -0.97
N ALA A 120 -7.27 5.36 -1.13
CA ALA A 120 -6.22 5.69 -2.09
C ALA A 120 -5.62 4.41 -2.68
N HIS A 121 -5.34 4.42 -3.98
CA HIS A 121 -4.45 3.47 -4.61
C HIS A 121 -3.06 4.09 -4.73
N THR A 122 -2.03 3.36 -4.28
CA THR A 122 -0.64 3.72 -4.56
C THR A 122 0.19 2.47 -4.84
N PRO A 123 1.23 2.56 -5.66
CA PRO A 123 2.34 1.64 -5.55
C PRO A 123 2.96 1.80 -4.16
N CYS A 124 3.35 0.68 -3.56
CA CYS A 124 3.97 0.62 -2.24
C CYS A 124 5.36 0.01 -2.38
N PHE A 125 6.33 0.55 -1.64
CA PHE A 125 7.74 0.18 -1.76
C PHE A 125 8.29 -0.22 -0.40
N ARG A 126 8.84 -1.45 -0.29
CA ARG A 126 9.45 -1.98 0.94
C ARG A 126 10.72 -2.74 0.61
N ARG A 127 11.77 -2.51 1.36
CA ARG A 127 13.04 -3.25 1.17
C ARG A 127 12.97 -4.69 1.61
N GLU A 128 11.98 -5.05 2.45
CA GLU A 128 11.78 -6.40 2.98
C GLU A 128 13.06 -6.99 3.59
N ALA A 129 13.87 -6.15 4.25
CA ALA A 129 15.23 -6.44 4.67
C ALA A 129 15.35 -7.56 5.72
N GLY A 130 14.26 -7.98 6.34
CA GLY A 130 14.22 -9.06 7.34
C GLY A 130 13.52 -10.34 6.88
N SER A 131 13.12 -10.46 5.61
CA SER A 131 12.21 -11.51 5.15
C SER A 131 12.91 -12.76 4.59
N ALA A 132 14.01 -13.22 5.17
CA ALA A 132 14.65 -14.47 4.78
C ALA A 132 13.80 -15.69 5.21
N GLY A 133 13.09 -16.38 4.27
CA GLY A 133 12.35 -17.59 4.58
C GLY A 133 11.43 -18.09 3.46
N ARG A 134 10.75 -19.22 3.72
CA ARG A 134 9.84 -19.89 2.75
C ARG A 134 8.63 -19.02 2.33
N GLU A 135 8.22 -18.09 3.16
CA GLU A 135 7.09 -17.17 2.90
C GLU A 135 7.39 -16.07 1.88
N SER A 136 8.64 -15.95 1.43
CA SER A 136 9.05 -14.96 0.43
C SER A 136 9.00 -15.46 -1.02
N ARG A 137 8.56 -16.71 -1.25
CA ARG A 137 8.48 -17.28 -2.61
C ARG A 137 7.36 -16.65 -3.42
N GLY A 138 7.67 -16.32 -4.68
CA GLY A 138 6.70 -15.81 -5.65
C GLY A 138 6.28 -14.37 -5.36
N MET A 139 4.97 -14.08 -5.37
CA MET A 139 4.38 -12.75 -5.21
C MET A 139 3.99 -12.39 -3.77
N ILE A 140 4.25 -13.24 -2.78
CA ILE A 140 3.76 -13.04 -1.41
C ILE A 140 4.45 -11.86 -0.74
N ARG A 141 5.77 -11.67 -1.02
CA ARG A 141 6.56 -10.53 -0.53
C ARG A 141 7.34 -9.93 -1.67
N MET A 142 7.01 -8.69 -1.99
CA MET A 142 7.58 -7.96 -3.12
C MET A 142 8.12 -6.61 -2.65
N HIS A 143 9.19 -6.14 -3.30
CA HIS A 143 9.74 -4.79 -3.05
C HIS A 143 8.81 -3.68 -3.54
N GLN A 144 8.01 -3.97 -4.56
CA GLN A 144 6.99 -3.09 -5.10
C GLN A 144 5.69 -3.85 -5.32
N PHE A 145 4.58 -3.32 -4.85
CA PHE A 145 3.23 -3.86 -5.03
C PHE A 145 2.20 -2.74 -4.99
N ASP A 146 1.01 -3.00 -5.54
CA ASP A 146 -0.11 -2.05 -5.50
C ASP A 146 -0.99 -2.33 -4.29
N LYS A 147 -1.49 -1.27 -3.66
CA LYS A 147 -2.42 -1.36 -2.53
C LYS A 147 -3.51 -0.31 -2.62
N VAL A 148 -4.76 -0.76 -2.41
CA VAL A 148 -5.89 0.14 -2.14
C VAL A 148 -6.03 0.23 -0.62
N GLU A 149 -5.79 1.41 -0.09
CA GLU A 149 -5.78 1.70 1.36
C GLU A 149 -7.09 2.35 1.78
N LEU A 150 -7.50 2.08 3.02
CA LEU A 150 -8.64 2.72 3.66
C LEU A 150 -8.18 3.42 4.93
N VAL A 151 -8.42 4.72 5.01
CA VAL A 151 -8.11 5.53 6.19
C VAL A 151 -9.40 6.15 6.73
N ASN A 152 -9.66 5.94 8.03
CA ASN A 152 -10.76 6.58 8.73
C ASN A 152 -10.20 7.47 9.83
N ILE A 153 -10.54 8.76 9.80
CA ILE A 153 -10.28 9.70 10.88
C ILE A 153 -11.61 9.85 11.65
N ALA A 154 -11.64 9.35 12.88
CA ALA A 154 -12.86 9.20 13.65
C ALA A 154 -12.69 9.71 15.09
N PRO A 155 -13.77 10.11 15.78
CA PRO A 155 -13.71 10.40 17.21
C PRO A 155 -13.23 9.17 18.00
N VAL A 156 -12.54 9.39 19.13
CA VAL A 156 -11.99 8.32 19.98
C VAL A 156 -13.05 7.28 20.36
N SER A 157 -14.27 7.69 20.65
CA SER A 157 -15.41 6.80 20.96
C SER A 157 -15.73 5.82 19.83
N TYR A 158 -15.59 6.25 18.57
CA TYR A 158 -15.84 5.42 17.39
C TYR A 158 -14.71 4.40 17.15
N THR A 159 -13.48 4.77 17.43
CA THR A 159 -12.31 3.91 17.26
C THR A 159 -12.38 2.66 18.14
N HIS A 160 -12.88 2.81 19.39
CA HIS A 160 -13.06 1.69 20.30
C HIS A 160 -14.14 0.70 19.85
N LEU A 161 -15.22 1.16 19.24
CA LEU A 161 -16.29 0.31 18.72
C LEU A 161 -15.81 -0.57 17.57
N ARG A 162 -15.07 0.00 16.60
CA ARG A 162 -14.59 -0.75 15.43
C ARG A 162 -13.46 -1.75 15.73
N ALA A 163 -12.64 -1.50 16.73
CA ALA A 163 -11.59 -2.45 17.14
C ALA A 163 -12.18 -3.80 17.62
N HIS A 164 -13.46 -3.83 18.02
CA HIS A 164 -14.17 -5.05 18.39
C HIS A 164 -14.89 -5.74 17.23
N GLU A 165 -15.23 -5.01 16.15
CA GLU A 165 -15.93 -5.55 14.98
C GLU A 165 -15.01 -6.31 14.01
N THR A 166 -13.71 -6.07 14.05
CA THR A 166 -12.73 -6.74 13.17
C THR A 166 -12.19 -8.06 13.71
N ARG A 167 -12.76 -8.58 14.81
CA ARG A 167 -12.48 -9.91 15.34
C ARG A 167 -13.56 -10.92 14.96
N ILE A 168 -13.72 -11.14 13.64
CA ILE A 168 -14.46 -12.29 13.11
C ILE A 168 -13.49 -13.14 12.32
#